data_fa6fd25738f27f1379c73675c4fb0c0b
#
_entry.id   fa6fd25738f27f1379c73675c4fb0c0b
#
_cell.length_a   1.000
_cell.length_b   1.000
_cell.length_c   1.000
_cell.angle_alpha   90.00
_cell.angle_beta   90.00
_cell.angle_gamma   90.00
#
_symmetry.space_group_name_H-M   'P 1'
#
loop_
_entity.id
_entity.type
_entity.pdbx_description
1 polymer ?
#
loop_
_entity_poly.entity_id
_entity_poly.type
_entity_poly.pdbx_seq_one_letter_code
_entity_poly.pdbx_strand_id
1 'polypeptide(L)'
;MIKNLKKSKKEVYTHFQNAAQNRQSLFAILFDPEGFDVTSIEIQLKRIPKNTTHILVGGSTATQSQTQVAVRYIKEQCKLPVVLFPGDYRHITAQADALLFLSLLSGDNAEYLIHQQIKSVDILRDTDIEIIPTGYILIDGGIETAVQRVSNTRPLSQNNIDLIVNTALAGQYSGKKLIYLEAGSGAVNRVSVQIIEAVKKAITIPLIVGGGIRTQQQLQDAYRAGADMVVVGNAFEKGDF
;
A
#
# COMPACT_ATOMS: atom_id res chain seq x y z
N MET A 1 10.00 26.36 -21.51
CA MET A 1 8.53 26.51 -21.53
C MET A 1 7.97 25.59 -20.47
N ILE A 2 7.59 26.13 -19.31
CA ILE A 2 6.95 25.36 -18.23
C ILE A 2 5.52 25.12 -18.70
N LYS A 3 5.20 23.90 -19.15
CA LYS A 3 3.82 23.49 -19.43
C LYS A 3 2.99 23.69 -18.17
N ASN A 4 1.89 24.43 -18.27
CA ASN A 4 0.89 24.54 -17.20
C ASN A 4 0.59 23.15 -16.68
N LEU A 5 1.03 22.86 -15.44
CA LEU A 5 0.63 21.69 -14.69
C LEU A 5 -0.90 21.75 -14.57
N LYS A 6 -1.60 20.99 -15.40
CA LYS A 6 -3.02 20.69 -15.14
C LYS A 6 -3.08 20.16 -13.72
N LYS A 7 -3.83 20.84 -12.84
CA LYS A 7 -4.13 20.33 -11.50
C LYS A 7 -4.80 18.97 -11.67
N SER A 8 -4.04 17.89 -11.46
CA SER A 8 -4.61 16.58 -11.20
C SER A 8 -5.62 16.75 -10.06
N LYS A 9 -6.80 16.17 -10.19
CA LYS A 9 -7.73 16.06 -9.07
C LYS A 9 -7.07 15.16 -8.02
N LYS A 10 -6.38 15.76 -7.04
CA LYS A 10 -5.76 15.09 -5.90
C LYS A 10 -6.86 14.61 -4.95
N GLU A 11 -7.61 13.59 -5.34
CA GLU A 11 -8.80 13.16 -4.62
C GLU A 11 -8.50 11.99 -3.68
N VAL A 12 -7.57 11.11 -4.04
CA VAL A 12 -7.27 9.88 -3.25
C VAL A 12 -6.61 10.23 -1.92
N TYR A 13 -5.55 11.04 -1.94
CA TYR A 13 -4.90 11.44 -0.69
C TYR A 13 -5.81 12.30 0.19
N THR A 14 -6.59 13.19 -0.41
CA THR A 14 -7.60 13.97 0.34
C THR A 14 -8.61 13.05 1.01
N HIS A 15 -9.02 11.95 0.36
CA HIS A 15 -9.89 10.96 0.98
C HIS A 15 -9.22 10.27 2.18
N PHE A 16 -7.94 9.91 2.07
CA PHE A 16 -7.18 9.34 3.19
C PHE A 16 -7.10 10.32 4.38
N GLN A 17 -6.81 11.59 4.11
CA GLN A 17 -6.74 12.62 5.15
C GLN A 17 -8.09 12.83 5.84
N ASN A 18 -9.16 12.97 5.06
CA ASN A 18 -10.51 13.16 5.59
C ASN A 18 -10.94 11.95 6.44
N ALA A 19 -10.66 10.74 5.99
CA ALA A 19 -10.97 9.53 6.74
C ALA A 19 -10.23 9.50 8.08
N ALA A 20 -8.93 9.81 8.08
CA ALA A 20 -8.12 9.86 9.29
C ALA A 20 -8.62 10.94 10.28
N GLN A 21 -8.98 12.14 9.78
CA GLN A 21 -9.52 13.22 10.61
C GLN A 21 -10.90 12.91 11.20
N ASN A 22 -11.75 12.26 10.40
CA ASN A 22 -13.13 11.92 10.79
C ASN A 22 -13.25 10.54 11.46
N ARG A 23 -12.14 9.83 11.69
CA ARG A 23 -12.10 8.46 12.22
C ARG A 23 -12.97 7.49 11.40
N GLN A 24 -12.98 7.69 10.10
CA GLN A 24 -13.66 6.82 9.15
C GLN A 24 -12.69 5.72 8.70
N SER A 25 -13.09 4.46 8.87
CA SER A 25 -12.29 3.32 8.43
C SER A 25 -12.36 3.15 6.91
N LEU A 26 -11.21 3.06 6.26
CA LEU A 26 -11.08 2.72 4.85
C LEU A 26 -10.67 1.26 4.69
N PHE A 27 -11.21 0.62 3.66
CA PHE A 27 -10.90 -0.77 3.34
C PHE A 27 -10.41 -0.89 1.90
N ALA A 28 -9.27 -1.55 1.70
CA ALA A 28 -8.74 -1.80 0.37
C ALA A 28 -8.50 -3.28 0.13
N ILE A 29 -8.82 -3.72 -1.09
CA ILE A 29 -8.43 -5.03 -1.61
C ILE A 29 -7.18 -4.84 -2.47
N LEU A 30 -6.17 -5.66 -2.24
CA LEU A 30 -4.95 -5.70 -3.04
C LEU A 30 -5.06 -6.84 -4.06
N PHE A 31 -4.92 -6.50 -5.33
CA PHE A 31 -4.77 -7.44 -6.44
C PHE A 31 -3.31 -7.53 -6.85
N ASP A 32 -2.77 -8.75 -6.89
CA ASP A 32 -1.46 -9.00 -7.46
C ASP A 32 -1.59 -9.20 -8.98
N PRO A 33 -0.93 -8.37 -9.80
CA PRO A 33 -0.97 -8.52 -11.26
C PRO A 33 -0.11 -9.69 -11.77
N GLU A 34 0.68 -10.35 -10.93
CA GLU A 34 1.38 -11.57 -11.29
C GLU A 34 0.37 -12.71 -11.52
N GLY A 35 0.45 -13.36 -12.67
CA GLY A 35 -0.53 -14.38 -13.02
C GLY A 35 -1.92 -13.81 -13.38
N PHE A 36 -1.99 -12.54 -13.75
CA PHE A 36 -3.23 -11.90 -14.19
C PHE A 36 -3.95 -12.74 -15.26
N ASP A 37 -5.14 -13.21 -14.90
CA ASP A 37 -6.12 -13.80 -15.81
C ASP A 37 -7.44 -13.03 -15.71
N VAL A 38 -7.93 -12.60 -16.87
CA VAL A 38 -9.17 -11.79 -16.98
C VAL A 38 -10.36 -12.47 -16.31
N THR A 39 -10.51 -13.77 -16.52
CA THR A 39 -11.63 -14.55 -15.94
C THR A 39 -11.56 -14.58 -14.41
N SER A 40 -10.37 -14.80 -13.87
CA SER A 40 -10.14 -14.83 -12.43
C SER A 40 -10.44 -13.47 -11.79
N ILE A 41 -9.96 -12.38 -12.35
CA ILE A 41 -10.22 -11.03 -11.83
C ILE A 41 -11.69 -10.64 -11.95
N GLU A 42 -12.38 -11.02 -13.00
CA GLU A 42 -13.82 -10.75 -13.12
C GLU A 42 -14.59 -11.41 -11.98
N ILE A 43 -14.27 -12.66 -11.66
CA ILE A 43 -14.87 -13.37 -10.52
C ILE A 43 -14.54 -12.67 -9.20
N GLN A 44 -13.29 -12.26 -9.01
CA GLN A 44 -12.85 -11.57 -7.80
C GLN A 44 -13.54 -10.20 -7.66
N LEU A 45 -13.64 -9.41 -8.74
CA LEU A 45 -14.31 -8.11 -8.72
C LEU A 45 -15.80 -8.23 -8.32
N LYS A 46 -16.49 -9.28 -8.77
CA LYS A 46 -17.89 -9.56 -8.37
C LYS A 46 -18.02 -9.91 -6.88
N ARG A 47 -16.96 -10.37 -6.25
CA ARG A 47 -16.92 -10.77 -4.83
C ARG A 47 -16.41 -9.70 -3.89
N ILE A 48 -15.96 -8.55 -4.42
CA ILE A 48 -15.46 -7.44 -3.59
C ILE A 48 -16.50 -7.09 -2.51
N PRO A 49 -16.10 -7.04 -1.23
CA PRO A 49 -16.98 -6.63 -0.15
C PRO A 49 -17.56 -5.24 -0.39
N LYS A 50 -18.84 -5.04 -0.08
CA LYS A 50 -19.55 -3.76 -0.34
C LYS A 50 -18.93 -2.54 0.37
N ASN A 51 -18.21 -2.76 1.46
CA ASN A 51 -17.51 -1.73 2.21
C ASN A 51 -16.10 -1.43 1.68
N THR A 52 -15.67 -2.04 0.58
CA THR A 52 -14.39 -1.72 -0.06
C THR A 52 -14.43 -0.30 -0.60
N THR A 53 -13.43 0.49 -0.26
CA THR A 53 -13.31 1.90 -0.64
C THR A 53 -12.27 2.16 -1.71
N HIS A 54 -11.25 1.30 -1.81
CA HIS A 54 -10.14 1.42 -2.76
C HIS A 54 -9.70 0.05 -3.27
N ILE A 55 -9.11 0.04 -4.45
CA ILE A 55 -8.40 -1.11 -4.98
C ILE A 55 -6.92 -0.76 -5.05
N LEU A 56 -6.07 -1.58 -4.44
CA LEU A 56 -4.64 -1.52 -4.63
C LEU A 56 -4.23 -2.53 -5.72
N VAL A 57 -3.29 -2.14 -6.57
CA VAL A 57 -2.70 -3.04 -7.57
C VAL A 57 -1.19 -3.04 -7.40
N GLY A 58 -0.61 -4.19 -7.11
CA GLY A 58 0.83 -4.32 -6.94
C GLY A 58 1.25 -5.71 -6.52
N GLY A 59 2.47 -6.06 -6.89
CA GLY A 59 3.14 -7.30 -6.55
C GLY A 59 4.65 -7.11 -6.65
N SER A 60 5.42 -8.00 -6.03
CA SER A 60 6.88 -7.87 -5.99
C SER A 60 7.56 -8.28 -7.29
N THR A 61 6.91 -9.11 -8.11
CA THR A 61 7.48 -9.80 -9.27
C THR A 61 6.72 -9.57 -10.58
N ALA A 62 5.62 -8.82 -10.54
CA ALA A 62 4.82 -8.51 -11.71
C ALA A 62 5.61 -7.72 -12.76
N THR A 63 5.24 -7.85 -14.02
CA THR A 63 5.79 -7.04 -15.12
C THR A 63 4.99 -5.75 -15.31
N GLN A 64 5.60 -4.76 -16.00
CA GLN A 64 4.89 -3.54 -16.39
C GLN A 64 3.62 -3.82 -17.19
N SER A 65 3.71 -4.73 -18.15
CA SER A 65 2.58 -5.12 -19.01
C SER A 65 1.43 -5.72 -18.20
N GLN A 66 1.74 -6.63 -17.24
CA GLN A 66 0.73 -7.22 -16.36
C GLN A 66 0.05 -6.17 -15.51
N THR A 67 0.81 -5.26 -14.89
CA THR A 67 0.27 -4.17 -14.09
C THR A 67 -0.64 -3.25 -14.93
N GLN A 68 -0.20 -2.88 -16.14
CA GLN A 68 -0.98 -2.03 -17.02
C GLN A 68 -2.30 -2.68 -17.46
N VAL A 69 -2.27 -3.96 -17.81
CA VAL A 69 -3.46 -4.72 -18.21
C VAL A 69 -4.42 -4.86 -17.04
N ALA A 70 -3.90 -5.21 -15.84
CA ALA A 70 -4.71 -5.34 -14.63
C ALA A 70 -5.42 -4.02 -14.26
N VAL A 71 -4.66 -2.91 -14.21
CA VAL A 71 -5.23 -1.58 -13.89
C VAL A 71 -6.32 -1.19 -14.89
N ARG A 72 -6.05 -1.32 -16.20
CA ARG A 72 -7.02 -1.01 -17.23
C ARG A 72 -8.30 -1.80 -17.05
N TYR A 73 -8.19 -3.12 -16.93
CA TYR A 73 -9.34 -4.00 -16.79
C TYR A 73 -10.15 -3.69 -15.53
N ILE A 74 -9.49 -3.50 -14.38
CA ILE A 74 -10.16 -3.15 -13.13
C ILE A 74 -10.94 -1.83 -13.29
N LYS A 75 -10.34 -0.81 -13.91
CA LYS A 75 -11.00 0.50 -14.11
C LYS A 75 -12.18 0.45 -15.08
N GLU A 76 -12.17 -0.48 -16.03
CA GLU A 76 -13.32 -0.70 -16.92
C GLU A 76 -14.50 -1.37 -16.19
N GLN A 77 -14.22 -2.22 -15.20
CA GLN A 77 -15.24 -3.00 -14.49
C GLN A 77 -15.66 -2.41 -13.13
N CYS A 78 -14.85 -1.53 -12.54
CA CYS A 78 -15.05 -1.01 -11.20
C CYS A 78 -14.86 0.51 -11.13
N LYS A 79 -15.71 1.18 -10.34
CA LYS A 79 -15.66 2.65 -10.14
C LYS A 79 -14.80 3.05 -8.92
N LEU A 80 -14.30 2.11 -8.14
CA LEU A 80 -13.46 2.41 -6.99
C LEU A 80 -12.11 3.00 -7.45
N PRO A 81 -11.53 3.93 -6.70
CA PRO A 81 -10.18 4.43 -6.98
C PRO A 81 -9.17 3.28 -7.02
N VAL A 82 -8.33 3.27 -8.07
CA VAL A 82 -7.25 2.30 -8.25
C VAL A 82 -5.92 2.96 -7.90
N VAL A 83 -5.26 2.42 -6.89
CA VAL A 83 -4.01 2.93 -6.34
C VAL A 83 -2.88 1.93 -6.60
N LEU A 84 -1.79 2.38 -7.22
CA LEU A 84 -0.62 1.53 -7.41
C LEU A 84 0.12 1.32 -6.08
N PHE A 85 0.48 0.08 -5.84
CA PHE A 85 1.37 -0.36 -4.75
C PHE A 85 2.58 -1.09 -5.36
N PRO A 86 3.52 -0.34 -6.00
CA PRO A 86 4.54 -0.92 -6.86
C PRO A 86 5.69 -1.54 -6.06
N GLY A 87 6.13 -2.72 -6.44
CA GLY A 87 7.38 -3.31 -5.94
C GLY A 87 8.63 -2.78 -6.67
N ASP A 88 8.46 -2.16 -7.85
CA ASP A 88 9.53 -1.63 -8.69
C ASP A 88 9.01 -0.46 -9.54
N TYR A 89 9.89 0.49 -9.93
CA TYR A 89 9.53 1.65 -10.77
C TYR A 89 8.90 1.25 -12.11
N ARG A 90 9.22 0.06 -12.64
CA ARG A 90 8.64 -0.47 -13.88
C ARG A 90 7.16 -0.86 -13.74
N HIS A 91 6.66 -1.03 -12.53
CA HIS A 91 5.24 -1.35 -12.29
C HIS A 91 4.32 -0.12 -12.36
N ILE A 92 4.86 1.05 -12.71
CA ILE A 92 4.09 2.29 -12.79
C ILE A 92 3.36 2.37 -14.13
N THR A 93 2.07 2.73 -14.06
CA THR A 93 1.23 3.05 -15.21
C THR A 93 0.41 4.31 -14.94
N ALA A 94 0.33 5.20 -15.93
CA ALA A 94 -0.45 6.44 -15.87
C ALA A 94 -1.98 6.23 -15.81
N GLN A 95 -2.44 5.00 -15.94
CA GLN A 95 -3.89 4.68 -15.98
C GLN A 95 -4.50 4.58 -14.57
N ALA A 96 -3.70 4.43 -13.53
CA ALA A 96 -4.18 4.43 -12.15
C ALA A 96 -4.53 5.84 -11.67
N ASP A 97 -5.32 5.92 -10.60
CA ASP A 97 -5.73 7.20 -10.01
C ASP A 97 -4.65 7.79 -9.12
N ALA A 98 -3.93 6.93 -8.38
CA ALA A 98 -2.82 7.33 -7.51
C ALA A 98 -1.72 6.27 -7.46
N LEU A 99 -0.56 6.71 -6.95
CA LEU A 99 0.62 5.89 -6.72
C LEU A 99 1.07 6.07 -5.27
N LEU A 100 1.21 4.98 -4.52
CA LEU A 100 1.98 4.97 -3.28
C LEU A 100 3.46 5.05 -3.64
N PHE A 101 4.05 6.23 -3.47
CA PHE A 101 5.45 6.50 -3.80
C PHE A 101 6.33 6.05 -2.64
N LEU A 102 6.61 4.74 -2.64
CA LEU A 102 7.18 4.02 -1.50
C LEU A 102 8.65 4.37 -1.25
N SER A 103 9.01 4.50 0.03
CA SER A 103 10.38 4.36 0.52
C SER A 103 10.38 3.29 1.61
N LEU A 104 11.19 2.25 1.47
CA LEU A 104 11.31 1.14 2.43
C LEU A 104 12.12 1.59 3.64
N LEU A 105 11.45 2.25 4.61
CA LEU A 105 12.09 2.86 5.77
C LEU A 105 12.66 1.85 6.78
N SER A 106 12.16 0.62 6.77
CA SER A 106 12.65 -0.47 7.63
C SER A 106 13.95 -1.10 7.14
N GLY A 107 14.40 -0.77 5.93
CA GLY A 107 15.61 -1.32 5.33
C GLY A 107 16.69 -0.26 5.10
N ASP A 108 17.92 -0.71 4.92
CA ASP A 108 19.10 0.11 4.64
C ASP A 108 19.59 0.03 3.18
N ASN A 109 18.80 -0.61 2.31
CA ASN A 109 19.12 -0.70 0.88
C ASN A 109 18.69 0.58 0.15
N ALA A 110 19.68 1.35 -0.32
CA ALA A 110 19.46 2.61 -1.03
C ALA A 110 18.58 2.43 -2.29
N GLU A 111 18.57 1.24 -2.92
CA GLU A 111 17.70 0.97 -4.07
C GLU A 111 16.24 1.22 -3.73
N TYR A 112 15.77 0.75 -2.55
CA TYR A 112 14.37 0.87 -2.12
C TYR A 112 14.10 2.08 -1.22
N LEU A 113 15.17 2.76 -0.78
CA LEU A 113 15.03 4.03 -0.06
C LEU A 113 14.85 5.21 -1.00
N ILE A 114 15.61 5.25 -2.13
CA ILE A 114 15.63 6.42 -3.01
C ILE A 114 15.84 6.10 -4.51
N HIS A 115 16.60 5.06 -4.91
CA HIS A 115 16.95 4.88 -6.32
C HIS A 115 15.73 4.51 -7.17
N GLN A 116 14.80 3.72 -6.67
CA GLN A 116 13.53 3.40 -7.35
C GLN A 116 12.71 4.67 -7.63
N GLN A 117 12.69 5.61 -6.69
CA GLN A 117 12.00 6.88 -6.83
C GLN A 117 12.68 7.74 -7.92
N ILE A 118 14.02 7.81 -7.94
CA ILE A 118 14.76 8.53 -8.97
C ILE A 118 14.46 7.96 -10.35
N LYS A 119 14.52 6.63 -10.52
CA LYS A 119 14.24 5.94 -11.79
C LYS A 119 12.79 6.16 -12.28
N SER A 120 11.85 6.35 -11.37
CA SER A 120 10.44 6.53 -11.71
C SER A 120 10.12 7.92 -12.25
N VAL A 121 10.98 8.94 -12.03
CA VAL A 121 10.70 10.33 -12.40
C VAL A 121 10.43 10.48 -13.89
N ASP A 122 11.19 9.80 -14.75
CA ASP A 122 11.01 9.89 -16.20
C ASP A 122 9.64 9.37 -16.66
N ILE A 123 9.09 8.38 -15.95
CA ILE A 123 7.75 7.85 -16.22
C ILE A 123 6.68 8.82 -15.69
N LEU A 124 6.90 9.38 -14.50
CA LEU A 124 5.88 10.15 -13.77
C LEU A 124 5.73 11.59 -14.25
N ARG A 125 6.79 12.22 -14.74
CA ARG A 125 6.81 13.68 -15.09
C ARG A 125 5.76 14.09 -16.12
N ASP A 126 5.35 13.17 -16.99
CA ASP A 126 4.40 13.41 -18.07
C ASP A 126 3.02 12.78 -17.80
N THR A 127 2.74 12.41 -16.55
CA THR A 127 1.46 11.83 -16.12
C THR A 127 0.68 12.76 -15.19
N ASP A 128 -0.63 12.54 -15.12
CA ASP A 128 -1.52 13.21 -14.14
C ASP A 128 -1.80 12.34 -12.91
N ILE A 129 -1.10 11.21 -12.74
CA ILE A 129 -1.29 10.31 -11.59
C ILE A 129 -1.00 11.04 -10.27
N GLU A 130 -1.84 10.83 -9.26
CA GLU A 130 -1.60 11.40 -7.95
C GLU A 130 -0.45 10.68 -7.24
N ILE A 131 0.64 11.39 -6.93
CA ILE A 131 1.81 10.83 -6.24
C ILE A 131 1.66 11.04 -4.74
N ILE A 132 1.63 9.93 -3.97
CA ILE A 132 1.45 9.93 -2.51
C ILE A 132 2.76 9.45 -1.85
N PRO A 133 3.63 10.34 -1.35
CA PRO A 133 4.86 9.96 -0.65
C PRO A 133 4.57 9.08 0.56
N THR A 134 5.03 7.83 0.52
CA THR A 134 4.66 6.79 1.49
C THR A 134 5.88 6.23 2.20
N GLY A 135 5.87 6.26 3.53
CA GLY A 135 6.82 5.54 4.37
C GLY A 135 6.38 4.09 4.55
N TYR A 136 7.06 3.17 3.88
CA TYR A 136 6.76 1.75 3.94
C TYR A 136 7.65 1.07 4.98
N ILE A 137 7.05 0.40 5.95
CA ILE A 137 7.75 -0.23 7.08
C ILE A 137 7.36 -1.70 7.12
N LEU A 138 8.31 -2.58 6.77
CA LEU A 138 8.13 -4.01 6.84
C LEU A 138 8.35 -4.48 8.29
N ILE A 139 7.35 -5.17 8.82
CA ILE A 139 7.32 -5.74 10.17
C ILE A 139 7.42 -7.26 10.05
N ASP A 140 8.12 -7.91 10.96
CA ASP A 140 8.29 -9.36 10.96
C ASP A 140 6.94 -10.08 11.07
N GLY A 141 6.56 -10.75 10.00
CA GLY A 141 5.34 -11.55 9.88
C GLY A 141 5.51 -13.03 10.22
N GLY A 142 6.69 -13.44 10.71
CA GLY A 142 6.98 -14.83 11.08
C GLY A 142 7.36 -15.75 9.91
N ILE A 143 7.48 -15.22 8.70
CA ILE A 143 7.97 -15.92 7.50
C ILE A 143 8.78 -14.96 6.64
N GLU A 144 9.69 -15.50 5.82
CA GLU A 144 10.37 -14.70 4.82
C GLU A 144 9.41 -14.24 3.73
N THR A 145 9.33 -12.94 3.50
CA THR A 145 8.43 -12.35 2.52
C THR A 145 9.13 -12.08 1.18
N ALA A 146 8.34 -11.89 0.11
CA ALA A 146 8.88 -11.47 -1.19
C ALA A 146 9.62 -10.13 -1.09
N VAL A 147 9.11 -9.19 -0.28
CA VAL A 147 9.78 -7.89 -0.05
C VAL A 147 11.16 -8.08 0.55
N GLN A 148 11.32 -8.94 1.56
CA GLN A 148 12.64 -9.24 2.14
C GLN A 148 13.62 -9.77 1.10
N ARG A 149 13.20 -10.75 0.30
CA ARG A 149 14.07 -11.35 -0.73
C ARG A 149 14.46 -10.33 -1.81
N VAL A 150 13.48 -9.60 -2.34
CA VAL A 150 13.71 -8.65 -3.44
C VAL A 150 14.52 -7.44 -2.98
N SER A 151 14.24 -6.91 -1.79
CA SER A 151 14.97 -5.76 -1.25
C SER A 151 16.30 -6.12 -0.59
N ASN A 152 16.53 -7.40 -0.30
CA ASN A 152 17.66 -7.87 0.50
C ASN A 152 17.78 -7.11 1.83
N THR A 153 16.64 -6.89 2.51
CA THR A 153 16.58 -6.22 3.82
C THR A 153 15.82 -7.08 4.82
N ARG A 154 16.03 -6.79 6.11
CA ARG A 154 15.32 -7.48 7.19
C ARG A 154 14.12 -6.65 7.67
N PRO A 155 12.99 -7.29 8.04
CA PRO A 155 11.88 -6.60 8.66
C PRO A 155 12.24 -6.16 10.08
N LEU A 156 11.54 -5.16 10.59
CA LEU A 156 11.65 -4.78 12.00
C LEU A 156 10.94 -5.82 12.88
N SER A 157 11.60 -6.23 13.95
CA SER A 157 11.01 -7.14 14.93
C SER A 157 9.80 -6.51 15.63
N GLN A 158 8.70 -7.26 15.75
CA GLN A 158 7.50 -6.83 16.48
C GLN A 158 7.77 -6.52 17.97
N ASN A 159 8.85 -7.06 18.53
CA ASN A 159 9.25 -6.79 19.92
C ASN A 159 9.93 -5.44 20.11
N ASN A 160 10.31 -4.75 19.03
CA ASN A 160 10.98 -3.44 19.10
C ASN A 160 10.05 -2.31 18.67
N ILE A 161 9.00 -2.09 19.48
CA ILE A 161 7.96 -1.09 19.21
C ILE A 161 8.57 0.31 19.10
N ASP A 162 9.51 0.67 19.95
CA ASP A 162 10.13 2.01 19.94
C ASP A 162 10.87 2.28 18.62
N LEU A 163 11.58 1.29 18.07
CA LEU A 163 12.24 1.43 16.78
C LEU A 163 11.21 1.63 15.66
N ILE A 164 10.10 0.88 15.69
CA ILE A 164 9.04 1.01 14.68
C ILE A 164 8.41 2.40 14.74
N VAL A 165 8.10 2.89 15.94
CA VAL A 165 7.55 4.24 16.15
C VAL A 165 8.52 5.31 15.68
N ASN A 166 9.80 5.21 16.04
CA ASN A 166 10.82 6.16 15.61
C ASN A 166 11.01 6.15 14.09
N THR A 167 10.92 4.97 13.45
CA THR A 167 10.99 4.84 11.99
C THR A 167 9.79 5.52 11.32
N ALA A 168 8.59 5.37 11.87
CA ALA A 168 7.39 6.03 11.36
C ALA A 168 7.47 7.56 11.50
N LEU A 169 7.93 8.06 12.66
CA LEU A 169 8.16 9.48 12.88
C LEU A 169 9.24 10.06 11.95
N ALA A 170 10.36 9.35 11.76
CA ALA A 170 11.39 9.76 10.82
C ALA A 170 10.83 9.86 9.39
N GLY A 171 9.97 8.93 9.00
CA GLY A 171 9.20 9.01 7.75
C GLY A 171 8.36 10.28 7.67
N GLN A 172 7.55 10.58 8.67
CA GLN A 172 6.74 11.80 8.73
C GLN A 172 7.61 13.06 8.67
N TYR A 173 8.69 13.14 9.45
CA TYR A 173 9.59 14.30 9.48
C TYR A 173 10.31 14.50 8.15
N SER A 174 10.59 13.43 7.40
CA SER A 174 11.16 13.51 6.05
C SER A 174 10.11 13.78 4.95
N GLY A 175 8.88 14.16 5.32
CA GLY A 175 7.85 14.60 4.39
C GLY A 175 6.99 13.50 3.78
N LYS A 176 7.01 12.27 4.33
CA LYS A 176 6.04 11.25 3.93
C LYS A 176 4.63 11.70 4.32
N LYS A 177 3.68 11.42 3.44
CA LYS A 177 2.28 11.82 3.62
C LYS A 177 1.42 10.75 4.27
N LEU A 178 1.88 9.52 4.28
CA LEU A 178 1.28 8.41 5.01
C LEU A 178 2.35 7.39 5.41
N ILE A 179 2.04 6.57 6.40
CA ILE A 179 2.82 5.40 6.82
C ILE A 179 2.04 4.14 6.47
N TYR A 180 2.75 3.15 5.93
CA TYR A 180 2.22 1.83 5.67
C TYR A 180 3.01 0.79 6.48
N LEU A 181 2.35 0.16 7.46
CA LEU A 181 2.88 -0.97 8.22
C LEU A 181 2.47 -2.26 7.52
N GLU A 182 3.41 -3.07 7.12
CA GLU A 182 3.20 -4.29 6.35
C GLU A 182 3.85 -5.50 7.03
N ALA A 183 3.06 -6.55 7.30
CA ALA A 183 3.60 -7.81 7.80
C ALA A 183 4.06 -8.76 6.67
N GLY A 184 3.71 -8.46 5.43
CA GLY A 184 4.03 -9.25 4.24
C GLY A 184 2.90 -10.15 3.75
N SER A 185 2.93 -10.41 2.45
CA SER A 185 1.99 -11.34 1.82
C SER A 185 2.17 -12.75 2.40
N GLY A 186 1.08 -13.37 2.82
CA GLY A 186 1.10 -14.69 3.43
C GLY A 186 1.59 -14.75 4.88
N ALA A 187 1.91 -13.62 5.53
CA ALA A 187 2.41 -13.57 6.90
C ALA A 187 1.60 -14.45 7.87
N VAL A 188 2.31 -15.15 8.75
CA VAL A 188 1.70 -15.93 9.84
C VAL A 188 1.17 -14.99 10.91
N ASN A 189 1.96 -13.98 11.26
CA ASN A 189 1.64 -12.95 12.25
C ASN A 189 1.32 -11.64 11.52
N ARG A 190 0.15 -11.07 11.79
CA ARG A 190 -0.18 -9.70 11.38
C ARG A 190 0.61 -8.69 12.21
N VAL A 191 0.64 -7.44 11.80
CA VAL A 191 1.10 -6.33 12.65
C VAL A 191 0.28 -6.33 13.94
N SER A 192 0.96 -6.32 15.09
CA SER A 192 0.28 -6.40 16.38
C SER A 192 -0.51 -5.12 16.69
N VAL A 193 -1.60 -5.27 17.45
CA VAL A 193 -2.44 -4.16 17.90
C VAL A 193 -1.61 -3.10 18.64
N GLN A 194 -0.69 -3.54 19.48
CA GLN A 194 0.20 -2.65 20.25
C GLN A 194 1.09 -1.78 19.35
N ILE A 195 1.61 -2.32 18.24
CA ILE A 195 2.39 -1.55 17.27
C ILE A 195 1.51 -0.51 16.58
N ILE A 196 0.32 -0.91 16.13
CA ILE A 196 -0.60 0.00 15.44
C ILE A 196 -0.99 1.16 16.36
N GLU A 197 -1.34 0.88 17.61
CA GLU A 197 -1.68 1.90 18.63
C GLU A 197 -0.52 2.86 18.91
N ALA A 198 0.69 2.29 19.10
CA ALA A 198 1.87 3.09 19.41
C ALA A 198 2.25 4.02 18.24
N VAL A 199 2.25 3.50 17.01
CA VAL A 199 2.54 4.28 15.81
C VAL A 199 1.46 5.34 15.60
N LYS A 200 0.16 4.97 15.67
CA LYS A 200 -0.93 5.92 15.47
C LYS A 200 -0.94 7.05 16.49
N LYS A 201 -0.57 6.78 17.73
CA LYS A 201 -0.43 7.80 18.78
C LYS A 201 0.70 8.79 18.47
N ALA A 202 1.76 8.34 17.80
CA ALA A 202 2.94 9.15 17.54
C ALA A 202 2.82 10.01 16.28
N ILE A 203 2.22 9.49 15.20
CA ILE A 203 2.13 10.19 13.92
C ILE A 203 0.81 10.96 13.77
N THR A 204 0.81 12.00 12.92
CA THR A 204 -0.37 12.82 12.60
C THR A 204 -0.89 12.59 11.18
N ILE A 205 -0.16 11.82 10.38
CA ILE A 205 -0.51 11.46 9.01
C ILE A 205 -1.27 10.13 8.95
N PRO A 206 -1.99 9.81 7.86
CA PRO A 206 -2.72 8.56 7.73
C PRO A 206 -1.85 7.32 7.94
N LEU A 207 -2.43 6.29 8.56
CA LEU A 207 -1.81 4.99 8.83
C LEU A 207 -2.53 3.89 8.05
N ILE A 208 -1.81 3.21 7.16
CA ILE A 208 -2.27 2.01 6.47
C ILE A 208 -1.65 0.78 7.13
N VAL A 209 -2.41 -0.30 7.25
CA VAL A 209 -1.95 -1.57 7.80
C VAL A 209 -2.30 -2.71 6.84
N GLY A 210 -1.33 -3.55 6.51
CA GLY A 210 -1.50 -4.71 5.65
C GLY A 210 -0.72 -5.94 6.11
N GLY A 211 -0.97 -7.05 5.41
CA GLY A 211 -0.31 -8.34 5.66
C GLY A 211 -0.92 -9.14 6.82
N GLY A 212 -1.19 -10.42 6.57
CA GLY A 212 -1.64 -11.38 7.57
C GLY A 212 -3.05 -11.22 8.13
N ILE A 213 -3.86 -10.29 7.61
CA ILE A 213 -5.26 -10.08 8.02
C ILE A 213 -6.15 -11.05 7.22
N ARG A 214 -6.87 -11.95 7.92
CA ARG A 214 -7.65 -13.02 7.33
C ARG A 214 -9.11 -13.08 7.78
N THR A 215 -9.47 -12.34 8.85
CA THR A 215 -10.82 -12.39 9.40
C THR A 215 -11.37 -10.98 9.65
N GLN A 216 -12.70 -10.87 9.67
CA GLN A 216 -13.39 -9.62 10.01
C GLN A 216 -13.02 -9.14 11.43
N GLN A 217 -12.78 -10.06 12.38
CA GLN A 217 -12.34 -9.71 13.73
C GLN A 217 -10.97 -9.03 13.70
N GLN A 218 -10.01 -9.58 12.93
CA GLN A 218 -8.67 -9.00 12.79
C GLN A 218 -8.71 -7.63 12.10
N LEU A 219 -9.59 -7.46 11.11
CA LEU A 219 -9.87 -6.17 10.48
C LEU A 219 -10.35 -5.14 11.50
N GLN A 220 -11.35 -5.50 12.32
CA GLN A 220 -11.89 -4.62 13.35
C GLN A 220 -10.86 -4.30 14.45
N ASP A 221 -10.00 -5.27 14.81
CA ASP A 221 -8.92 -5.04 15.77
C ASP A 221 -7.94 -3.96 15.26
N ALA A 222 -7.55 -4.03 13.97
CA ALA A 222 -6.67 -3.04 13.36
C ALA A 222 -7.30 -1.62 13.37
N TYR A 223 -8.59 -1.51 13.07
CA TYR A 223 -9.28 -0.21 13.14
C TYR A 223 -9.38 0.31 14.58
N ARG A 224 -9.71 -0.53 15.55
CA ARG A 224 -9.73 -0.13 16.97
C ARG A 224 -8.38 0.33 17.47
N ALA A 225 -7.30 -0.26 16.95
CA ALA A 225 -5.93 0.15 17.23
C ALA A 225 -5.53 1.45 16.53
N GLY A 226 -6.35 1.97 15.61
CA GLY A 226 -6.15 3.27 14.97
C GLY A 226 -5.66 3.24 13.53
N ALA A 227 -5.71 2.08 12.85
CA ALA A 227 -5.49 2.05 11.39
C ALA A 227 -6.57 2.87 10.68
N ASP A 228 -6.17 3.79 9.81
CA ASP A 228 -7.10 4.57 8.99
C ASP A 228 -7.54 3.77 7.77
N MET A 229 -6.66 2.92 7.23
CA MET A 229 -6.96 1.98 6.16
C MET A 229 -6.38 0.61 6.49
N VAL A 230 -7.14 -0.44 6.15
CA VAL A 230 -6.65 -1.82 6.18
C VAL A 230 -6.65 -2.39 4.77
N VAL A 231 -5.58 -3.10 4.42
CA VAL A 231 -5.38 -3.75 3.12
C VAL A 231 -5.40 -5.25 3.29
N VAL A 232 -6.22 -5.93 2.48
CA VAL A 232 -6.30 -7.39 2.41
C VAL A 232 -6.02 -7.83 0.96
N GLY A 233 -5.08 -8.74 0.80
CA GLY A 233 -4.72 -9.35 -0.50
C GLY A 233 -5.05 -10.85 -0.50
N ASN A 234 -4.08 -11.70 -0.20
CA ASN A 234 -4.15 -13.16 -0.32
C ASN A 234 -5.40 -13.82 0.29
N ALA A 235 -5.89 -13.33 1.43
CA ALA A 235 -7.08 -13.90 2.06
C ALA A 235 -8.32 -13.68 1.19
N PHE A 236 -8.42 -12.52 0.54
CA PHE A 236 -9.48 -12.23 -0.42
C PHE A 236 -9.34 -13.07 -1.70
N GLU A 237 -8.14 -13.16 -2.28
CA GLU A 237 -7.88 -13.94 -3.50
C GLU A 237 -8.22 -15.42 -3.32
N LYS A 238 -7.88 -15.99 -2.15
CA LYS A 238 -8.20 -17.39 -1.78
C LYS A 238 -9.67 -17.61 -1.41
N GLY A 239 -10.42 -16.56 -1.19
CA GLY A 239 -11.81 -16.64 -0.76
C GLY A 239 -12.01 -16.91 0.73
N ASP A 240 -10.98 -16.64 1.53
CA ASP A 240 -10.97 -16.85 2.98
C ASP A 240 -11.45 -15.60 3.76
N PHE A 241 -11.81 -14.50 3.04
CA PHE A 241 -12.15 -13.20 3.64
C PHE A 241 -13.56 -12.73 3.25
#